data_4a16f9f4f84e737645bad911dabcab6b
#
_entry.id   4a16f9f4f84e737645bad911dabcab6b
#
_cell.length_a   1.000
_cell.length_b   1.000
_cell.length_c   1.000
_cell.angle_alpha   90.00
_cell.angle_beta   90.00
_cell.angle_gamma   90.00
#
_symmetry.space_group_name_H-M   'P 1'
#
loop_
_entity.id
_entity.type
_entity.pdbx_description
1 polymer ?
#
loop_
_entity_poly.entity_id
_entity_poly.type
_entity_poly.pdbx_seq_one_letter_code
_entity_poly.pdbx_strand_id
1 'polypeptide(L)'
;MEFLSGKCAYEGMVIGEIYIEKDTYLESNTEIISFDEISTELQRFQESLKKAELSLVVLKNDLNGKIDKKELAMIDAHILLLRDPLYISDIKKCIQNKQKKSEYAIIETTEKFVKLFENIDSPIYRQRGLDIKDICNRLLDTLKSENEGYRNLHNKILITKEIYPTKLLKLHRDGIHIKGIIMEYGGETSHVAILAKALKIPTLMGVPDIFSCNWSETVILDTTEKAGYVIVNPTDEIIIDYQFKQKEFKERLKTIKDNSYLPSVTKDGVPINLYLNLGDSNHHKLKEIDRNKVSGVGLLRTELLYMNRSEFPSESTQFKIYKDVLKDFSKEQPIIIRTLDIGADKQLTYFQMQNETNPFLGLRGIRFSLENKEIFKTQLRAILKLSAEKNIKIMYPMITSILEVREANSILNIAKSELKSENIPFNENIEVGIMVEVPSVIMMAESFAKEVDFFSIGTNDLTQYILATDRLSETVNNLYSGYNPAVLRAIYHLKKAADKYNKKISVCGELASESKAIVALLSMGIKDLSMVETSILHAKFLIRNLNYKEIQNIRDSILECTSTEEVENILKKYINF
;
A
#
# COMPACT_ATOMS: atom_id res chain seq x y z
N MET A 1 -4.22 -22.01 26.62
CA MET A 1 -3.45 -21.10 25.75
C MET A 1 -3.77 -21.46 24.32
N GLU A 2 -4.17 -20.48 23.51
CA GLU A 2 -4.56 -20.66 22.11
C GLU A 2 -3.87 -19.59 21.27
N PHE A 3 -3.47 -19.94 20.04
CA PHE A 3 -2.85 -19.01 19.10
C PHE A 3 -3.78 -18.83 17.91
N LEU A 4 -4.20 -17.60 17.67
CA LEU A 4 -4.97 -17.25 16.49
C LEU A 4 -4.11 -16.40 15.58
N SER A 5 -3.99 -16.77 14.31
CA SER A 5 -3.16 -16.08 13.33
C SER A 5 -3.99 -15.25 12.37
N GLY A 6 -3.37 -14.21 11.84
CA GLY A 6 -3.99 -13.32 10.86
C GLY A 6 -2.93 -12.54 10.09
N LYS A 7 -3.40 -11.62 9.23
CA LYS A 7 -2.54 -10.72 8.46
C LYS A 7 -2.27 -9.44 9.24
N CYS A 8 -1.01 -9.01 9.28
CA CYS A 8 -0.61 -7.78 9.94
C CYS A 8 -0.91 -6.56 9.05
N ALA A 9 -1.66 -5.59 9.58
CA ALA A 9 -1.82 -4.29 8.92
C ALA A 9 -0.79 -3.26 9.40
N TYR A 10 -0.47 -3.23 10.68
CA TYR A 10 0.59 -2.39 11.25
C TYR A 10 1.32 -3.16 12.35
N GLU A 11 2.65 -3.05 12.33
CA GLU A 11 3.53 -3.78 13.23
C GLU A 11 3.49 -3.26 14.67
N GLY A 12 3.60 -4.17 15.62
CA GLY A 12 3.70 -3.85 17.03
C GLY A 12 3.51 -5.04 17.93
N MET A 13 3.87 -4.87 19.18
CA MET A 13 3.69 -5.90 20.22
C MET A 13 2.97 -5.28 21.41
N VAL A 14 1.82 -5.83 21.75
CA VAL A 14 0.91 -5.27 22.76
C VAL A 14 0.45 -6.33 23.73
N ILE A 15 0.54 -6.03 25.01
CA ILE A 15 -0.07 -6.80 26.10
C ILE A 15 -1.15 -5.93 26.71
N GLY A 16 -2.36 -6.42 26.81
CA GLY A 16 -3.45 -5.62 27.35
C GLY A 16 -4.76 -6.35 27.52
N GLU A 17 -5.64 -5.68 28.27
CA GLU A 17 -7.03 -6.08 28.41
C GLU A 17 -7.76 -5.93 27.07
N ILE A 18 -8.77 -6.76 26.89
CA ILE A 18 -9.60 -6.74 25.70
C ILE A 18 -10.89 -5.95 25.91
N TYR A 19 -11.40 -5.47 24.78
CA TYR A 19 -12.77 -4.98 24.63
C TYR A 19 -13.40 -5.69 23.43
N ILE A 20 -14.36 -6.57 23.71
CA ILE A 20 -15.08 -7.30 22.65
C ILE A 20 -16.29 -6.45 22.24
N GLU A 21 -16.27 -6.01 20.99
CA GLU A 21 -17.38 -5.33 20.41
C GLU A 21 -18.45 -6.32 19.99
N LYS A 22 -19.58 -6.33 20.68
CA LYS A 22 -20.73 -7.14 20.28
C LYS A 22 -21.30 -6.63 18.96
N ASP A 23 -21.59 -7.54 18.05
CA ASP A 23 -22.23 -7.22 16.77
C ASP A 23 -23.67 -6.77 17.02
N THR A 24 -23.86 -5.47 17.14
CA THR A 24 -25.19 -4.88 17.36
C THR A 24 -26.06 -4.87 16.10
N TYR A 25 -25.51 -5.36 14.98
CA TYR A 25 -26.20 -5.41 13.69
C TYR A 25 -27.34 -6.45 13.65
N LEU A 26 -27.28 -7.49 14.49
CA LEU A 26 -28.21 -8.63 14.43
C LEU A 26 -29.42 -8.51 15.35
N GLU A 27 -29.45 -7.57 16.29
CA GLU A 27 -30.64 -7.31 17.10
C GLU A 27 -31.47 -6.20 16.46
N SER A 28 -31.96 -6.43 15.24
CA SER A 28 -32.95 -5.56 14.63
C SER A 28 -34.24 -5.68 15.45
N ASN A 29 -34.59 -4.61 16.15
CA ASN A 29 -35.88 -4.53 16.84
C ASN A 29 -36.98 -4.63 15.79
N THR A 30 -37.56 -5.83 15.66
CA THR A 30 -38.62 -6.14 14.69
C THR A 30 -39.98 -5.63 15.15
N GLU A 31 -40.05 -4.84 16.23
CA GLU A 31 -41.31 -4.27 16.75
C GLU A 31 -42.03 -3.48 15.66
N ILE A 32 -43.36 -3.69 15.63
CA ILE A 32 -44.26 -2.93 14.79
C ILE A 32 -44.70 -1.72 15.58
N ILE A 33 -44.58 -0.53 14.99
CA ILE A 33 -45.07 0.72 15.58
C ILE A 33 -46.54 0.95 15.19
N SER A 34 -47.26 1.65 16.05
CA SER A 34 -48.64 2.07 15.76
C SER A 34 -48.66 3.15 14.66
N PHE A 35 -49.81 3.33 14.03
CA PHE A 35 -49.99 4.34 12.99
C PHE A 35 -49.68 5.76 13.50
N ASP A 36 -50.03 6.05 14.75
CA ASP A 36 -49.82 7.36 15.39
C ASP A 36 -48.35 7.63 15.69
N GLU A 37 -47.53 6.59 15.83
CA GLU A 37 -46.08 6.70 16.09
C GLU A 37 -45.24 6.93 14.82
N ILE A 38 -45.82 6.71 13.63
CA ILE A 38 -45.09 6.87 12.34
C ILE A 38 -44.50 8.27 12.21
N SER A 39 -45.27 9.30 12.54
CA SER A 39 -44.81 10.69 12.45
C SER A 39 -43.60 10.97 13.35
N THR A 40 -43.65 10.47 14.57
CA THR A 40 -42.56 10.59 15.55
C THR A 40 -41.33 9.86 15.10
N GLU A 41 -41.48 8.67 14.54
CA GLU A 41 -40.37 7.85 14.08
C GLU A 41 -39.68 8.43 12.83
N LEU A 42 -40.47 9.01 11.91
CA LEU A 42 -39.94 9.76 10.78
C LEU A 42 -39.11 11.00 11.21
N GLN A 43 -39.61 11.70 12.24
CA GLN A 43 -38.84 12.82 12.82
C GLN A 43 -37.53 12.33 13.47
N ARG A 44 -37.61 11.23 14.24
CA ARG A 44 -36.42 10.60 14.87
C ARG A 44 -35.36 10.21 13.83
N PHE A 45 -35.77 9.61 12.70
CA PHE A 45 -34.91 9.32 11.59
C PHE A 45 -34.28 10.57 10.97
N GLN A 46 -35.08 11.63 10.76
CA GLN A 46 -34.53 12.88 10.19
C GLN A 46 -33.53 13.56 11.10
N GLU A 47 -33.76 13.53 12.42
CA GLU A 47 -32.79 14.05 13.41
C GLU A 47 -31.50 13.23 13.42
N SER A 48 -31.62 11.89 13.35
CA SER A 48 -30.47 10.98 13.21
C SER A 48 -29.66 11.31 11.96
N LEU A 49 -30.31 11.49 10.82
CA LEU A 49 -29.66 11.82 9.56
C LEU A 49 -28.86 13.13 9.65
N LYS A 50 -29.47 14.19 10.22
CA LYS A 50 -28.79 15.48 10.44
C LYS A 50 -27.60 15.35 11.40
N LYS A 51 -27.73 14.60 12.49
CA LYS A 51 -26.65 14.35 13.45
C LYS A 51 -25.51 13.58 12.79
N ALA A 52 -25.81 12.55 12.00
CA ALA A 52 -24.80 11.77 11.28
C ALA A 52 -24.02 12.63 10.28
N GLU A 53 -24.73 13.43 9.49
CA GLU A 53 -24.11 14.35 8.53
C GLU A 53 -23.22 15.40 9.22
N LEU A 54 -23.74 16.06 10.25
CA LEU A 54 -22.99 17.06 11.01
C LEU A 54 -21.72 16.45 11.61
N SER A 55 -21.82 15.23 12.15
CA SER A 55 -20.67 14.53 12.74
C SER A 55 -19.57 14.23 11.71
N LEU A 56 -19.93 13.94 10.45
CA LEU A 56 -18.96 13.75 9.35
C LEU A 56 -18.32 15.08 8.93
N VAL A 57 -19.10 16.16 8.85
CA VAL A 57 -18.58 17.50 8.53
C VAL A 57 -17.58 17.96 9.59
N VAL A 58 -17.90 17.79 10.86
CA VAL A 58 -16.98 18.11 11.98
C VAL A 58 -15.73 17.23 11.90
N LEU A 59 -15.89 15.91 11.72
CA LEU A 59 -14.77 14.98 11.56
C LEU A 59 -13.84 15.38 10.42
N LYS A 60 -14.39 15.74 9.27
CA LYS A 60 -13.63 16.22 8.12
C LYS A 60 -12.81 17.47 8.45
N ASN A 61 -13.43 18.44 9.11
CA ASN A 61 -12.75 19.70 9.49
C ASN A 61 -11.62 19.45 10.50
N ASP A 62 -11.85 18.62 11.50
CA ASP A 62 -10.85 18.29 12.54
C ASP A 62 -9.65 17.50 11.99
N LEU A 63 -9.88 16.72 10.94
CA LEU A 63 -8.86 15.88 10.30
C LEU A 63 -8.19 16.58 9.12
N ASN A 64 -8.69 17.72 8.68
CA ASN A 64 -8.10 18.47 7.58
C ASN A 64 -6.64 18.87 7.90
N GLY A 65 -5.71 18.44 7.05
CA GLY A 65 -4.27 18.62 7.27
C GLY A 65 -3.60 17.57 8.18
N LYS A 66 -4.37 16.67 8.82
CA LYS A 66 -3.84 15.59 9.67
C LYS A 66 -3.82 14.23 8.98
N ILE A 67 -4.74 14.02 8.03
CA ILE A 67 -4.84 12.80 7.22
C ILE A 67 -4.76 13.15 5.74
N ASP A 68 -4.68 12.15 4.89
CA ASP A 68 -4.54 12.32 3.45
C ASP A 68 -5.82 12.83 2.78
N LYS A 69 -5.65 13.50 1.61
CA LYS A 69 -6.78 13.97 0.81
C LYS A 69 -7.71 12.83 0.37
N LYS A 70 -7.16 11.61 0.25
CA LYS A 70 -7.92 10.42 -0.15
C LYS A 70 -8.91 10.01 0.94
N GLU A 71 -8.46 9.98 2.19
CA GLU A 71 -9.34 9.72 3.34
C GLU A 71 -10.36 10.84 3.57
N LEU A 72 -9.98 12.10 3.30
CA LEU A 72 -10.93 13.22 3.32
C LEU A 72 -11.98 13.09 2.21
N ALA A 73 -11.60 12.65 1.01
CA ALA A 73 -12.53 12.41 -0.09
C ALA A 73 -13.52 11.26 0.20
N MET A 74 -13.10 10.25 0.96
CA MET A 74 -13.97 9.20 1.45
C MET A 74 -15.06 9.77 2.38
N ILE A 75 -14.69 10.67 3.30
CA ILE A 75 -15.68 11.33 4.17
C ILE A 75 -16.66 12.16 3.32
N ASP A 76 -16.21 12.82 2.25
CA ASP A 76 -17.09 13.53 1.31
C ASP A 76 -18.07 12.58 0.61
N ALA A 77 -17.59 11.42 0.17
CA ALA A 77 -18.44 10.39 -0.45
C ALA A 77 -19.52 9.91 0.53
N HIS A 78 -19.17 9.70 1.81
CA HIS A 78 -20.14 9.34 2.85
C HIS A 78 -21.18 10.44 3.11
N ILE A 79 -20.78 11.72 3.10
CA ILE A 79 -21.71 12.85 3.20
C ILE A 79 -22.68 12.86 2.00
N LEU A 80 -22.19 12.61 0.79
CA LEU A 80 -23.03 12.53 -0.41
C LEU A 80 -24.03 11.37 -0.35
N LEU A 81 -23.61 10.20 0.14
CA LEU A 81 -24.49 9.04 0.32
C LEU A 81 -25.57 9.29 1.37
N LEU A 82 -25.25 9.97 2.48
CA LEU A 82 -26.26 10.38 3.47
C LEU A 82 -27.30 11.35 2.91
N ARG A 83 -26.97 12.07 1.84
CA ARG A 83 -27.87 12.99 1.14
C ARG A 83 -28.60 12.35 -0.04
N ASP A 84 -28.34 11.08 -0.34
CA ASP A 84 -28.93 10.40 -1.49
C ASP A 84 -30.47 10.32 -1.36
N PRO A 85 -31.23 10.93 -2.30
CA PRO A 85 -32.68 11.00 -2.19
C PRO A 85 -33.35 9.63 -2.26
N LEU A 86 -32.76 8.66 -3.00
CA LEU A 86 -33.33 7.32 -3.15
C LEU A 86 -33.16 6.54 -1.85
N TYR A 87 -31.96 6.58 -1.26
CA TYR A 87 -31.69 5.92 0.01
C TYR A 87 -32.60 6.44 1.13
N ILE A 88 -32.71 7.77 1.25
CA ILE A 88 -33.58 8.43 2.25
C ILE A 88 -35.06 8.09 2.01
N SER A 89 -35.52 8.14 0.75
CA SER A 89 -36.91 7.84 0.39
C SER A 89 -37.29 6.40 0.69
N ASP A 90 -36.39 5.45 0.41
CA ASP A 90 -36.66 4.03 0.66
C ASP A 90 -36.72 3.71 2.15
N ILE A 91 -35.89 4.34 3.00
CA ILE A 91 -35.97 4.23 4.46
C ILE A 91 -37.34 4.79 4.95
N LYS A 92 -37.72 5.99 4.49
CA LYS A 92 -39.01 6.58 4.88
C LYS A 92 -40.21 5.71 4.47
N LYS A 93 -40.19 5.16 3.26
CA LYS A 93 -41.22 4.22 2.79
C LYS A 93 -41.26 2.96 3.66
N CYS A 94 -40.13 2.44 4.09
CA CYS A 94 -40.07 1.29 4.97
C CYS A 94 -40.74 1.59 6.32
N ILE A 95 -40.43 2.74 6.95
CA ILE A 95 -41.08 3.18 8.19
C ILE A 95 -42.58 3.32 8.00
N GLN A 96 -43.03 4.00 6.93
CA GLN A 96 -44.44 4.27 6.67
C GLN A 96 -45.25 3.03 6.31
N ASN A 97 -44.76 2.23 5.37
CA ASN A 97 -45.54 1.15 4.78
C ASN A 97 -45.42 -0.15 5.58
N LYS A 98 -44.28 -0.40 6.23
CA LYS A 98 -44.07 -1.61 7.05
C LYS A 98 -44.28 -1.37 8.54
N GLN A 99 -44.52 -0.11 8.94
CA GLN A 99 -44.73 0.27 10.35
C GLN A 99 -43.60 -0.22 11.26
N LYS A 100 -42.34 -0.01 10.81
CA LYS A 100 -41.12 -0.46 11.52
C LYS A 100 -40.36 0.72 12.08
N LYS A 101 -39.62 0.47 13.17
CA LYS A 101 -38.70 1.45 13.76
C LYS A 101 -37.57 1.83 12.76
N SER A 102 -36.98 2.98 12.95
CA SER A 102 -35.92 3.53 12.10
C SER A 102 -34.74 2.58 11.97
N GLU A 103 -34.36 1.89 13.04
CA GLU A 103 -33.26 0.91 13.04
C GLU A 103 -33.49 -0.20 12.02
N TYR A 104 -34.68 -0.80 12.06
CA TYR A 104 -35.06 -1.85 11.10
C TYR A 104 -35.09 -1.32 9.66
N ALA A 105 -35.69 -0.15 9.44
CA ALA A 105 -35.82 0.45 8.13
C ALA A 105 -34.45 0.79 7.51
N ILE A 106 -33.50 1.28 8.31
CA ILE A 106 -32.13 1.57 7.89
C ILE A 106 -31.41 0.28 7.49
N ILE A 107 -31.46 -0.75 8.35
CA ILE A 107 -30.81 -2.04 8.08
C ILE A 107 -31.36 -2.68 6.81
N GLU A 108 -32.67 -2.83 6.70
CA GLU A 108 -33.32 -3.46 5.53
C GLU A 108 -33.01 -2.73 4.22
N THR A 109 -33.07 -1.39 4.25
CA THR A 109 -32.75 -0.59 3.06
C THR A 109 -31.28 -0.73 2.70
N THR A 110 -30.37 -0.71 3.69
CA THR A 110 -28.94 -0.90 3.48
C THR A 110 -28.64 -2.25 2.84
N GLU A 111 -29.21 -3.34 3.36
CA GLU A 111 -29.01 -4.67 2.79
C GLU A 111 -29.48 -4.77 1.34
N LYS A 112 -30.60 -4.12 1.02
CA LYS A 112 -31.10 -4.05 -0.36
C LYS A 112 -30.08 -3.34 -1.28
N PHE A 113 -29.54 -2.21 -0.86
CA PHE A 113 -28.55 -1.47 -1.65
C PHE A 113 -27.23 -2.23 -1.76
N VAL A 114 -26.75 -2.84 -0.68
CA VAL A 114 -25.53 -3.66 -0.69
C VAL A 114 -25.64 -4.82 -1.68
N LYS A 115 -26.76 -5.57 -1.66
CA LYS A 115 -27.01 -6.65 -2.62
C LYS A 115 -27.01 -6.18 -4.08
N LEU A 116 -27.50 -4.96 -4.35
CA LEU A 116 -27.42 -4.39 -5.70
C LEU A 116 -25.97 -4.18 -6.17
N PHE A 117 -25.08 -3.75 -5.28
CA PHE A 117 -23.68 -3.53 -5.60
C PHE A 117 -22.85 -4.84 -5.63
N GLU A 118 -23.18 -5.82 -4.79
CA GLU A 118 -22.51 -7.14 -4.78
C GLU A 118 -22.78 -7.93 -6.08
N ASN A 119 -23.95 -7.70 -6.72
CA ASN A 119 -24.28 -8.33 -8.01
C ASN A 119 -23.52 -7.73 -9.21
N ILE A 120 -22.79 -6.65 -9.02
CA ILE A 120 -21.94 -6.04 -10.06
C ILE A 120 -20.52 -6.54 -9.89
N ASP A 121 -20.02 -7.30 -10.85
CA ASP A 121 -18.65 -7.83 -10.79
C ASP A 121 -17.60 -6.74 -11.04
N SER A 122 -17.42 -5.87 -10.04
CA SER A 122 -16.45 -4.79 -10.08
C SER A 122 -15.96 -4.46 -8.65
N PRO A 123 -14.64 -4.38 -8.44
CA PRO A 123 -14.06 -4.02 -7.14
C PRO A 123 -14.53 -2.66 -6.62
N ILE A 124 -14.80 -1.70 -7.52
CA ILE A 124 -15.29 -0.36 -7.17
C ILE A 124 -16.69 -0.42 -6.55
N TYR A 125 -17.56 -1.27 -7.08
CA TYR A 125 -18.93 -1.41 -6.56
C TYR A 125 -18.96 -2.22 -5.26
N ARG A 126 -18.09 -3.21 -5.09
CA ARG A 126 -17.92 -3.90 -3.80
C ARG A 126 -17.49 -2.92 -2.70
N GLN A 127 -16.53 -2.02 -3.01
CA GLN A 127 -16.11 -0.97 -2.07
C GLN A 127 -17.27 -0.05 -1.69
N ARG A 128 -18.12 0.34 -2.63
CA ARG A 128 -19.32 1.16 -2.35
C ARG A 128 -20.32 0.45 -1.44
N GLY A 129 -20.43 -0.88 -1.52
CA GLY A 129 -21.22 -1.67 -0.59
C GLY A 129 -20.73 -1.51 0.86
N LEU A 130 -19.41 -1.50 1.08
CA LEU A 130 -18.81 -1.25 2.40
C LEU A 130 -19.07 0.18 2.89
N ASP A 131 -18.98 1.17 2.00
CA ASP A 131 -19.26 2.56 2.35
C ASP A 131 -20.71 2.76 2.83
N ILE A 132 -21.68 2.08 2.20
CA ILE A 132 -23.09 2.11 2.63
C ILE A 132 -23.28 1.42 3.98
N LYS A 133 -22.56 0.31 4.25
CA LYS A 133 -22.59 -0.33 5.58
C LYS A 133 -22.03 0.61 6.66
N ASP A 134 -20.97 1.37 6.38
CA ASP A 134 -20.42 2.38 7.32
C ASP A 134 -21.48 3.46 7.63
N ILE A 135 -22.19 3.95 6.63
CA ILE A 135 -23.28 4.93 6.81
C ILE A 135 -24.43 4.35 7.65
N CYS A 136 -24.81 3.11 7.38
CA CYS A 136 -25.83 2.42 8.16
C CYS A 136 -25.46 2.40 9.65
N ASN A 137 -24.27 1.93 9.97
CA ASN A 137 -23.79 1.88 11.36
C ASN A 137 -23.76 3.24 12.01
N ARG A 138 -23.34 4.27 11.28
CA ARG A 138 -23.34 5.65 11.78
C ARG A 138 -24.75 6.15 12.08
N LEU A 139 -25.73 5.86 11.24
CA LEU A 139 -27.13 6.21 11.49
C LEU A 139 -27.66 5.48 12.73
N LEU A 140 -27.37 4.18 12.86
CA LEU A 140 -27.74 3.39 14.03
C LEU A 140 -27.10 3.92 15.32
N ASP A 141 -25.83 4.32 15.27
CA ASP A 141 -25.12 4.94 16.41
C ASP A 141 -25.78 6.27 16.86
N THR A 142 -26.30 7.06 15.89
CA THR A 142 -26.98 8.32 16.22
C THR A 142 -28.40 8.12 16.75
N LEU A 143 -29.01 6.97 16.50
CA LEU A 143 -30.32 6.60 17.05
C LEU A 143 -30.22 6.06 18.48
N LYS A 144 -29.08 5.47 18.85
CA LYS A 144 -28.80 5.04 20.22
C LYS A 144 -28.40 6.26 21.06
N SER A 145 -28.96 6.39 22.25
CA SER A 145 -28.59 7.46 23.17
C SER A 145 -27.15 7.31 23.63
N GLU A 146 -26.35 8.34 23.33
CA GLU A 146 -24.99 8.69 23.77
C GLU A 146 -24.01 7.65 24.37
N ASN A 147 -22.91 7.46 23.63
CA ASN A 147 -21.46 7.39 23.99
C ASN A 147 -20.97 6.70 25.29
N GLU A 148 -21.76 6.02 26.09
CA GLU A 148 -21.24 5.31 27.27
C GLU A 148 -20.40 4.07 26.95
N GLY A 149 -20.62 3.43 25.79
CA GLY A 149 -19.98 2.17 25.46
C GLY A 149 -18.47 2.23 25.17
N TYR A 150 -17.99 3.33 24.58
CA TYR A 150 -16.58 3.38 24.13
C TYR A 150 -15.58 3.91 25.16
N ARG A 151 -16.03 4.49 26.25
CA ARG A 151 -15.10 4.89 27.36
C ARG A 151 -14.37 3.67 27.92
N ASN A 152 -15.02 2.52 27.94
CA ASN A 152 -14.44 1.25 28.40
C ASN A 152 -13.44 0.62 27.42
N LEU A 153 -13.29 1.17 26.20
CA LEU A 153 -12.29 0.76 25.20
C LEU A 153 -10.93 1.44 25.42
N HIS A 154 -10.90 2.55 26.18
CA HIS A 154 -9.66 3.29 26.38
C HIS A 154 -8.55 2.42 26.98
N ASN A 155 -7.37 2.41 26.33
CA ASN A 155 -6.21 1.58 26.68
C ASN A 155 -6.42 0.05 26.60
N LYS A 156 -7.37 -0.41 25.79
CA LYS A 156 -7.63 -1.83 25.57
C LYS A 156 -7.34 -2.26 24.12
N ILE A 157 -7.31 -3.57 23.90
CA ILE A 157 -7.25 -4.19 22.58
C ILE A 157 -8.69 -4.42 22.11
N LEU A 158 -9.05 -3.83 20.99
CA LEU A 158 -10.38 -3.96 20.39
C LEU A 158 -10.46 -5.29 19.62
N ILE A 159 -11.47 -6.10 19.94
CA ILE A 159 -11.85 -7.29 19.18
C ILE A 159 -13.17 -7.01 18.51
N THR A 160 -13.21 -7.09 17.19
CA THR A 160 -14.42 -6.81 16.40
C THR A 160 -14.44 -7.66 15.13
N LYS A 161 -15.64 -7.92 14.58
CA LYS A 161 -15.73 -8.55 13.25
C LYS A 161 -15.15 -7.66 12.18
N GLU A 162 -15.52 -6.39 12.21
CA GLU A 162 -15.09 -5.37 11.28
C GLU A 162 -15.18 -4.00 11.96
N ILE A 163 -14.26 -3.11 11.70
CA ILE A 163 -14.35 -1.71 12.10
C ILE A 163 -14.41 -0.82 10.86
N TYR A 164 -15.24 0.20 10.91
CA TYR A 164 -15.38 1.14 9.80
C TYR A 164 -14.40 2.31 9.95
N PRO A 165 -13.86 2.82 8.83
CA PRO A 165 -12.91 3.92 8.84
C PRO A 165 -13.38 5.13 9.64
N THR A 166 -14.63 5.54 9.45
CA THR A 166 -15.18 6.72 10.14
C THR A 166 -15.31 6.52 11.65
N LYS A 167 -15.54 5.28 12.09
CA LYS A 167 -15.59 4.93 13.51
C LYS A 167 -14.19 5.00 14.13
N LEU A 168 -13.18 4.44 13.49
CA LEU A 168 -11.80 4.50 13.96
C LEU A 168 -11.32 5.95 14.10
N LEU A 169 -11.64 6.79 13.11
CA LEU A 169 -11.33 8.22 13.14
C LEU A 169 -12.07 8.96 14.25
N LYS A 170 -13.35 8.61 14.51
CA LYS A 170 -14.14 9.20 15.63
C LYS A 170 -13.51 8.84 16.97
N LEU A 171 -13.17 7.57 17.19
CA LEU A 171 -12.53 7.12 18.44
C LEU A 171 -11.21 7.86 18.68
N HIS A 172 -10.40 8.01 17.62
CA HIS A 172 -9.14 8.76 17.72
C HIS A 172 -9.36 10.25 18.05
N ARG A 173 -10.33 10.91 17.39
CA ARG A 173 -10.72 12.30 17.66
C ARG A 173 -11.17 12.49 19.10
N ASP A 174 -11.98 11.58 19.62
CA ASP A 174 -12.56 11.64 20.95
C ASP A 174 -11.53 11.28 22.06
N GLY A 175 -10.24 11.11 21.68
CA GLY A 175 -9.13 10.84 22.57
C GLY A 175 -9.12 9.42 23.15
N ILE A 176 -9.85 8.48 22.54
CA ILE A 176 -9.85 7.09 22.97
C ILE A 176 -8.61 6.41 22.39
N HIS A 177 -7.66 6.10 23.25
CA HIS A 177 -6.46 5.39 22.87
C HIS A 177 -6.73 3.90 22.78
N ILE A 178 -6.58 3.33 21.58
CA ILE A 178 -6.71 1.89 21.30
C ILE A 178 -5.31 1.29 21.28
N LYS A 179 -5.04 0.29 22.12
CA LYS A 179 -3.72 -0.36 22.17
C LYS A 179 -3.45 -1.26 20.98
N GLY A 180 -4.48 -1.91 20.44
CA GLY A 180 -4.40 -2.80 19.30
C GLY A 180 -5.78 -3.17 18.79
N ILE A 181 -5.86 -3.69 17.57
CA ILE A 181 -7.11 -4.11 16.92
C ILE A 181 -6.95 -5.54 16.40
N ILE A 182 -7.95 -6.38 16.67
CA ILE A 182 -8.06 -7.74 16.14
C ILE A 182 -9.40 -7.84 15.40
N MET A 183 -9.35 -8.21 14.11
CA MET A 183 -10.55 -8.27 13.26
C MET A 183 -10.70 -9.63 12.59
N GLU A 184 -11.95 -10.09 12.51
CA GLU A 184 -12.31 -11.30 11.76
C GLU A 184 -12.21 -11.08 10.25
N TYR A 185 -12.71 -9.93 9.78
CA TYR A 185 -12.69 -9.55 8.37
C TYR A 185 -11.71 -8.40 8.11
N GLY A 186 -11.25 -8.30 6.88
CA GLY A 186 -10.40 -7.22 6.41
C GLY A 186 -9.13 -7.72 5.72
N GLY A 187 -8.54 -6.86 4.93
CA GLY A 187 -7.31 -7.11 4.17
C GLY A 187 -6.31 -5.96 4.31
N GLU A 188 -5.05 -6.23 4.02
CA GLU A 188 -3.93 -5.27 4.15
C GLU A 188 -4.11 -3.99 3.32
N THR A 189 -4.91 -4.05 2.25
CA THR A 189 -5.21 -2.93 1.36
C THR A 189 -6.50 -2.19 1.70
N SER A 190 -7.21 -2.62 2.75
CA SER A 190 -8.45 -1.98 3.18
C SER A 190 -8.19 -0.55 3.72
N HIS A 191 -9.20 0.31 3.63
CA HIS A 191 -9.12 1.67 4.20
C HIS A 191 -8.82 1.66 5.69
N VAL A 192 -9.33 0.65 6.42
CA VAL A 192 -9.04 0.48 7.85
C VAL A 192 -7.57 0.15 8.09
N ALA A 193 -6.97 -0.72 7.26
CA ALA A 193 -5.55 -1.04 7.35
C ALA A 193 -4.68 0.21 7.14
N ILE A 194 -5.03 1.03 6.15
CA ILE A 194 -4.35 2.29 5.86
C ILE A 194 -4.45 3.26 7.05
N LEU A 195 -5.64 3.39 7.65
CA LEU A 195 -5.86 4.23 8.83
C LEU A 195 -5.14 3.71 10.07
N ALA A 196 -5.15 2.40 10.31
CA ALA A 196 -4.42 1.79 11.42
C ALA A 196 -2.92 2.07 11.33
N LYS A 197 -2.35 1.99 10.11
CA LYS A 197 -0.97 2.40 9.83
C LYS A 197 -0.73 3.88 10.14
N ALA A 198 -1.60 4.76 9.66
CA ALA A 198 -1.50 6.21 9.88
C ALA A 198 -1.59 6.58 11.38
N LEU A 199 -2.43 5.86 12.12
CA LEU A 199 -2.62 6.04 13.56
C LEU A 199 -1.62 5.25 14.41
N LYS A 200 -0.76 4.45 13.79
CA LYS A 200 0.26 3.58 14.44
C LYS A 200 -0.36 2.62 15.47
N ILE A 201 -1.50 2.01 15.11
CA ILE A 201 -2.20 1.04 15.97
C ILE A 201 -1.88 -0.39 15.48
N PRO A 202 -1.21 -1.23 16.29
CA PRO A 202 -0.98 -2.63 15.98
C PRO A 202 -2.29 -3.34 15.64
N THR A 203 -2.37 -3.93 14.43
CA THR A 203 -3.63 -4.43 13.90
C THR A 203 -3.45 -5.76 13.20
N LEU A 204 -4.23 -6.75 13.64
CA LEU A 204 -4.33 -8.10 13.09
C LEU A 204 -5.70 -8.27 12.42
N MET A 205 -5.69 -8.74 11.17
CA MET A 205 -6.88 -8.85 10.33
C MET A 205 -7.03 -10.27 9.76
N GLY A 206 -8.27 -10.66 9.46
CA GLY A 206 -8.55 -11.98 8.88
C GLY A 206 -8.33 -13.12 9.88
N VAL A 207 -8.62 -12.87 11.14
CA VAL A 207 -8.52 -13.89 12.20
C VAL A 207 -9.84 -14.66 12.26
N PRO A 208 -9.88 -15.94 11.87
CA PRO A 208 -11.13 -16.67 11.82
C PRO A 208 -11.69 -16.94 13.21
N ASP A 209 -13.00 -17.05 13.30
CA ASP A 209 -13.75 -17.53 14.47
C ASP A 209 -13.44 -16.81 15.80
N ILE A 210 -13.05 -15.53 15.75
CA ILE A 210 -12.62 -14.77 16.94
C ILE A 210 -13.69 -14.69 18.04
N PHE A 211 -14.97 -14.80 17.69
CA PHE A 211 -16.09 -14.75 18.66
C PHE A 211 -16.41 -16.10 19.28
N SER A 212 -15.85 -17.19 18.74
CA SER A 212 -15.98 -18.55 19.29
C SER A 212 -14.95 -18.83 20.38
N CYS A 213 -13.93 -17.98 20.51
CA CYS A 213 -12.86 -18.15 21.49
C CYS A 213 -13.29 -17.77 22.90
N ASN A 214 -12.79 -18.53 23.88
CA ASN A 214 -12.94 -18.17 25.29
C ASN A 214 -11.84 -17.18 25.68
N TRP A 215 -12.09 -15.90 25.48
CA TRP A 215 -11.13 -14.82 25.70
C TRP A 215 -10.81 -14.64 27.19
N SER A 216 -9.52 -14.59 27.52
CA SER A 216 -9.07 -14.08 28.83
C SER A 216 -9.19 -12.56 28.88
N GLU A 217 -9.18 -12.03 30.09
CA GLU A 217 -9.17 -10.58 30.29
C GLU A 217 -7.95 -9.90 29.62
N THR A 218 -6.79 -10.57 29.69
CA THR A 218 -5.53 -10.10 29.10
C THR A 218 -5.09 -11.01 27.95
N VAL A 219 -4.68 -10.42 26.85
CA VAL A 219 -4.13 -11.10 25.67
C VAL A 219 -2.80 -10.47 25.25
N ILE A 220 -2.05 -11.20 24.42
CA ILE A 220 -0.85 -10.69 23.75
C ILE A 220 -1.14 -10.63 22.26
N LEU A 221 -1.02 -9.44 21.68
CA LEU A 221 -1.10 -9.20 20.25
C LEU A 221 0.31 -8.96 19.72
N ASP A 222 0.79 -9.83 18.84
CA ASP A 222 2.09 -9.71 18.17
C ASP A 222 1.89 -9.58 16.67
N THR A 223 2.16 -8.40 16.14
CA THR A 223 2.09 -8.07 14.71
C THR A 223 3.45 -7.60 14.19
N THR A 224 4.54 -8.12 14.77
CA THR A 224 5.90 -7.75 14.37
C THR A 224 6.37 -8.44 13.10
N GLU A 225 5.68 -9.51 12.70
CA GLU A 225 5.88 -10.22 11.43
C GLU A 225 4.66 -10.06 10.50
N LYS A 226 4.82 -10.35 9.20
CA LYS A 226 3.70 -10.29 8.22
C LYS A 226 2.52 -11.19 8.61
N ALA A 227 2.80 -12.38 9.13
CA ALA A 227 1.80 -13.24 9.76
C ALA A 227 1.84 -12.98 11.26
N GLY A 228 0.97 -12.07 11.71
CA GLY A 228 0.82 -11.78 13.13
C GLY A 228 -0.05 -12.83 13.83
N TYR A 229 -0.04 -12.80 15.15
CA TYR A 229 -0.89 -13.67 15.95
C TYR A 229 -1.32 -13.00 17.26
N VAL A 230 -2.38 -13.54 17.83
CA VAL A 230 -2.81 -13.22 19.18
C VAL A 230 -2.72 -14.48 20.05
N ILE A 231 -2.18 -14.33 21.26
CA ILE A 231 -2.14 -15.37 22.27
C ILE A 231 -3.30 -15.11 23.22
N VAL A 232 -4.24 -16.06 23.22
CA VAL A 232 -5.40 -16.08 24.13
C VAL A 232 -5.05 -16.91 25.35
N ASN A 233 -5.42 -16.44 26.53
CA ASN A 233 -5.09 -17.08 27.82
C ASN A 233 -3.57 -17.33 28.01
N PRO A 234 -2.70 -16.28 27.88
CA PRO A 234 -1.28 -16.44 28.12
C PRO A 234 -1.00 -16.79 29.59
N THR A 235 -0.01 -17.64 29.83
CA THR A 235 0.50 -17.88 31.19
C THR A 235 1.34 -16.70 31.67
N ASP A 236 1.52 -16.56 32.99
CA ASP A 236 2.34 -15.49 33.57
C ASP A 236 3.78 -15.51 33.04
N GLU A 237 4.35 -16.71 32.81
CA GLU A 237 5.68 -16.86 32.23
C GLU A 237 5.76 -16.26 30.81
N ILE A 238 4.73 -16.48 29.97
CA ILE A 238 4.66 -15.94 28.62
C ILE A 238 4.45 -14.43 28.67
N ILE A 239 3.64 -13.92 29.59
CA ILE A 239 3.45 -12.48 29.77
C ILE A 239 4.79 -11.81 30.11
N ILE A 240 5.58 -12.39 31.03
CA ILE A 240 6.90 -11.87 31.41
C ILE A 240 7.86 -11.88 30.22
N ASP A 241 7.93 -12.98 29.46
CA ASP A 241 8.76 -13.08 28.25
C ASP A 241 8.38 -12.00 27.22
N TYR A 242 7.08 -11.80 27.00
CA TYR A 242 6.59 -10.80 26.06
C TYR A 242 6.76 -9.37 26.56
N GLN A 243 6.74 -9.11 27.85
CA GLN A 243 7.11 -7.81 28.42
C GLN A 243 8.57 -7.47 28.13
N PHE A 244 9.46 -8.46 28.25
CA PHE A 244 10.86 -8.31 27.89
C PHE A 244 11.02 -8.04 26.38
N LYS A 245 10.43 -8.85 25.53
CA LYS A 245 10.42 -8.66 24.06
C LYS A 245 9.85 -7.29 23.65
N GLN A 246 8.78 -6.85 24.31
CA GLN A 246 8.19 -5.53 24.04
C GLN A 246 9.15 -4.37 24.40
N LYS A 247 9.89 -4.52 25.50
CA LYS A 247 10.91 -3.54 25.88
C LYS A 247 12.03 -3.49 24.85
N GLU A 248 12.57 -4.65 24.46
CA GLU A 248 13.60 -4.74 23.43
C GLU A 248 13.12 -4.14 22.10
N PHE A 249 11.90 -4.44 21.69
CA PHE A 249 11.29 -3.88 20.48
C PHE A 249 11.21 -2.35 20.52
N LYS A 250 10.76 -1.79 21.64
CA LYS A 250 10.70 -0.31 21.83
C LYS A 250 12.09 0.32 21.83
N GLU A 251 13.07 -0.29 22.49
CA GLU A 251 14.46 0.18 22.50
C GLU A 251 15.08 0.10 21.10
N ARG A 252 14.79 -0.96 20.36
CA ARG A 252 15.19 -1.11 18.95
C ARG A 252 14.61 0.02 18.09
N LEU A 253 13.30 0.28 18.18
CA LEU A 253 12.66 1.37 17.44
C LEU A 253 13.26 2.74 17.77
N LYS A 254 13.57 2.97 19.06
CA LYS A 254 14.24 4.18 19.50
C LYS A 254 15.64 4.29 18.89
N THR A 255 16.43 3.21 18.94
CA THR A 255 17.78 3.16 18.34
C THR A 255 17.75 3.40 16.83
N ILE A 256 16.77 2.84 16.12
CA ILE A 256 16.54 3.06 14.69
C ILE A 256 16.32 4.56 14.43
N LYS A 257 15.47 5.20 15.21
CA LYS A 257 15.14 6.63 15.06
C LYS A 257 16.33 7.52 15.42
N ASP A 258 16.99 7.25 16.52
CA ASP A 258 18.16 8.02 17.01
C ASP A 258 19.33 7.94 16.02
N ASN A 259 19.47 6.84 15.28
CA ASN A 259 20.51 6.62 14.28
C ASN A 259 20.08 6.97 12.84
N SER A 260 18.93 7.60 12.67
CA SER A 260 18.36 7.94 11.34
C SER A 260 19.29 8.81 10.48
N TYR A 261 20.08 9.67 11.11
CA TYR A 261 21.02 10.60 10.45
C TYR A 261 22.31 9.94 9.99
N LEU A 262 22.64 8.74 10.45
CA LEU A 262 23.88 8.05 10.10
C LEU A 262 23.84 7.53 8.64
N PRO A 263 24.99 7.42 7.96
CA PRO A 263 25.05 6.88 6.61
C PRO A 263 24.72 5.38 6.58
N SER A 264 24.23 4.91 5.43
CA SER A 264 23.94 3.49 5.19
C SER A 264 25.22 2.76 4.78
N VAL A 265 26.00 2.32 5.78
CA VAL A 265 27.30 1.66 5.60
C VAL A 265 27.34 0.42 6.48
N THR A 266 27.81 -0.70 5.97
CA THR A 266 27.99 -1.96 6.73
C THR A 266 29.09 -1.85 7.79
N LYS A 267 29.16 -2.82 8.73
CA LYS A 267 30.19 -2.85 9.78
C LYS A 267 31.61 -2.82 9.23
N ASP A 268 31.83 -3.45 8.07
CA ASP A 268 33.12 -3.50 7.36
C ASP A 268 33.33 -2.36 6.35
N GLY A 269 32.51 -1.29 6.45
CA GLY A 269 32.74 -0.04 5.75
C GLY A 269 32.22 0.03 4.31
N VAL A 270 31.40 -0.91 3.86
CA VAL A 270 30.85 -0.91 2.49
C VAL A 270 29.59 -0.04 2.42
N PRO A 271 29.56 1.01 1.57
CA PRO A 271 28.38 1.85 1.39
C PRO A 271 27.31 1.10 0.60
N ILE A 272 26.06 1.25 1.05
CA ILE A 272 24.85 0.73 0.40
C ILE A 272 23.95 1.92 0.09
N ASN A 273 23.51 2.03 -1.14
CA ASN A 273 22.68 3.15 -1.59
C ASN A 273 21.21 2.84 -1.37
N LEU A 274 20.55 3.68 -0.59
CA LEU A 274 19.12 3.59 -0.35
C LEU A 274 18.41 4.71 -1.09
N TYR A 275 17.48 4.33 -1.97
CA TYR A 275 16.67 5.23 -2.79
C TYR A 275 15.20 5.16 -2.36
N LEU A 276 14.46 6.22 -2.69
CA LEU A 276 13.03 6.27 -2.45
C LEU A 276 12.22 5.79 -3.65
N ASN A 277 11.16 5.04 -3.37
CA ASN A 277 10.05 4.83 -4.30
C ASN A 277 9.00 5.90 -4.06
N LEU A 278 8.71 6.68 -5.09
CA LEU A 278 7.68 7.72 -5.06
C LEU A 278 6.55 7.33 -6.02
N GLY A 279 5.32 7.40 -5.59
CA GLY A 279 4.18 6.99 -6.43
C GLY A 279 2.88 7.68 -6.14
N ASP A 280 2.80 8.45 -5.03
CA ASP A 280 1.58 9.13 -4.63
C ASP A 280 1.81 10.64 -4.46
N SER A 281 0.79 11.45 -4.74
CA SER A 281 0.79 12.92 -4.54
C SER A 281 0.96 13.34 -3.06
N ASN A 282 0.93 12.38 -2.14
CA ASN A 282 1.00 12.61 -0.70
C ASN A 282 2.42 12.63 -0.11
N HIS A 283 3.45 12.43 -0.94
CA HIS A 283 4.86 12.42 -0.50
C HIS A 283 5.33 13.68 0.24
N HIS A 284 4.57 14.77 0.18
CA HIS A 284 4.87 15.99 0.94
C HIS A 284 4.57 15.89 2.43
N LYS A 285 3.84 14.87 2.88
CA LYS A 285 3.39 14.73 4.28
C LYS A 285 4.25 13.81 5.14
N LEU A 286 4.90 12.82 4.53
CA LEU A 286 5.80 11.91 5.23
C LEU A 286 7.21 12.52 5.24
N LYS A 287 7.50 13.36 6.22
CA LYS A 287 8.84 13.92 6.48
C LYS A 287 9.54 13.18 7.62
N GLU A 288 9.42 11.86 7.67
CA GLU A 288 10.14 11.07 8.68
C GLU A 288 11.63 10.98 8.39
N ILE A 289 12.03 11.22 7.12
CA ILE A 289 13.41 11.14 6.67
C ILE A 289 13.84 12.45 6.01
N ASP A 290 15.01 12.92 6.40
CA ASP A 290 15.69 13.97 5.65
C ASP A 290 16.05 13.46 4.25
N ARG A 291 15.39 13.98 3.22
CA ARG A 291 15.56 13.55 1.82
C ARG A 291 16.96 13.76 1.29
N ASN A 292 17.74 14.65 1.90
CA ASN A 292 19.15 14.81 1.58
C ASN A 292 20.02 13.63 2.06
N LYS A 293 19.48 12.75 2.90
CA LYS A 293 20.19 11.59 3.46
C LYS A 293 19.85 10.26 2.81
N VAL A 294 19.08 10.28 1.72
CA VAL A 294 18.88 9.15 0.82
C VAL A 294 19.69 9.37 -0.45
N SER A 295 20.01 8.30 -1.15
CA SER A 295 20.84 8.37 -2.37
C SER A 295 20.11 9.02 -3.55
N GLY A 296 18.79 9.16 -3.49
CA GLY A 296 17.95 9.76 -4.53
C GLY A 296 16.59 9.07 -4.64
N VAL A 297 16.01 9.12 -5.84
CA VAL A 297 14.76 8.45 -6.19
C VAL A 297 15.04 7.31 -7.15
N GLY A 298 14.87 6.07 -6.71
CA GLY A 298 15.10 4.88 -7.55
C GLY A 298 13.88 4.50 -8.38
N LEU A 299 12.70 5.00 -8.01
CA LEU A 299 11.47 4.82 -8.79
C LEU A 299 10.50 5.98 -8.53
N LEU A 300 10.25 6.79 -9.53
CA LEU A 300 9.07 7.66 -9.58
C LEU A 300 8.02 6.98 -10.46
N ARG A 301 6.92 6.54 -9.85
CA ARG A 301 5.75 5.98 -10.55
C ARG A 301 4.91 7.12 -11.11
N THR A 302 4.58 7.05 -12.40
CA THR A 302 3.86 8.14 -13.08
C THR A 302 2.38 7.86 -13.30
N GLU A 303 1.89 6.67 -13.03
CA GLU A 303 0.52 6.22 -13.31
C GLU A 303 -0.54 7.09 -12.62
N LEU A 304 -0.28 7.49 -11.37
CA LEU A 304 -1.21 8.32 -10.59
C LEU A 304 -1.44 9.72 -11.18
N LEU A 305 -0.52 10.18 -12.03
CA LEU A 305 -0.70 11.43 -12.78
C LEU A 305 -1.81 11.31 -13.83
N TYR A 306 -2.09 10.12 -14.29
CA TYR A 306 -3.08 9.82 -15.32
C TYR A 306 -4.39 9.33 -14.72
N MET A 307 -4.33 8.68 -13.56
CA MET A 307 -5.53 8.25 -12.83
C MET A 307 -6.26 9.48 -12.24
N ASN A 308 -7.56 9.37 -11.96
CA ASN A 308 -8.38 10.42 -11.38
C ASN A 308 -8.46 11.73 -12.21
N ARG A 309 -8.43 11.60 -13.54
CA ARG A 309 -8.60 12.71 -14.49
C ARG A 309 -9.74 12.42 -15.46
N SER A 310 -10.11 13.42 -16.23
CA SER A 310 -11.07 13.33 -17.34
C SER A 310 -10.39 13.28 -18.72
N GLU A 311 -9.07 13.55 -18.79
CA GLU A 311 -8.28 13.56 -20.01
C GLU A 311 -6.79 13.29 -19.72
N PHE A 312 -6.02 12.98 -20.75
CA PHE A 312 -4.56 12.82 -20.63
C PHE A 312 -3.90 14.13 -20.21
N PRO A 313 -2.97 14.10 -19.22
CA PRO A 313 -2.30 15.30 -18.74
C PRO A 313 -1.39 15.88 -19.83
N SER A 314 -1.51 17.18 -20.06
CA SER A 314 -0.64 17.92 -20.98
C SER A 314 0.82 17.89 -20.53
N GLU A 315 1.77 18.17 -21.44
CA GLU A 315 3.19 18.29 -21.16
C GLU A 315 3.48 19.26 -20.00
N SER A 316 2.84 20.44 -20.01
CA SER A 316 3.01 21.46 -18.97
C SER A 316 2.48 21.00 -17.61
N THR A 317 1.37 20.27 -17.60
CA THR A 317 0.79 19.69 -16.39
C THR A 317 1.72 18.63 -15.78
N GLN A 318 2.24 17.72 -16.61
CA GLN A 318 3.18 16.69 -16.17
C GLN A 318 4.47 17.30 -15.63
N PHE A 319 5.07 18.24 -16.35
CA PHE A 319 6.27 18.95 -15.91
C PHE A 319 6.10 19.62 -14.54
N LYS A 320 4.99 20.35 -14.35
CA LYS A 320 4.69 21.02 -13.07
C LYS A 320 4.59 20.03 -11.92
N ILE A 321 3.90 18.90 -12.13
CA ILE A 321 3.73 17.90 -11.09
C ILE A 321 5.07 17.20 -10.77
N TYR A 322 5.84 16.80 -11.77
CA TYR A 322 7.17 16.22 -11.54
C TYR A 322 8.06 17.19 -10.76
N LYS A 323 8.07 18.48 -11.15
CA LYS A 323 8.86 19.51 -10.46
C LYS A 323 8.44 19.68 -9.01
N ASP A 324 7.13 19.67 -8.72
CA ASP A 324 6.62 19.79 -7.35
C ASP A 324 6.94 18.58 -6.48
N VAL A 325 6.76 17.37 -7.01
CA VAL A 325 7.09 16.11 -6.30
C VAL A 325 8.58 16.03 -5.96
N LEU A 326 9.42 16.52 -6.85
CA LEU A 326 10.88 16.38 -6.76
C LEU A 326 11.60 17.62 -6.21
N LYS A 327 10.87 18.63 -5.74
CA LYS A 327 11.46 19.91 -5.28
C LYS A 327 12.46 19.76 -4.14
N ASP A 328 12.24 18.80 -3.24
CA ASP A 328 13.06 18.57 -2.04
C ASP A 328 14.32 17.75 -2.31
N PHE A 329 14.55 17.30 -3.55
CA PHE A 329 15.77 16.57 -3.93
C PHE A 329 16.79 17.52 -4.57
N SER A 330 18.08 17.33 -4.26
CA SER A 330 19.15 18.13 -4.84
C SER A 330 19.37 17.80 -6.31
N LYS A 331 20.19 18.64 -7.01
CA LYS A 331 20.55 18.41 -8.42
C LYS A 331 21.48 17.22 -8.62
N GLU A 332 22.21 16.84 -7.58
CA GLU A 332 23.18 15.75 -7.62
C GLU A 332 22.54 14.38 -7.44
N GLN A 333 21.41 14.34 -6.74
CA GLN A 333 20.69 13.09 -6.48
C GLN A 333 20.06 12.54 -7.76
N PRO A 334 20.38 11.29 -8.17
CA PRO A 334 19.75 10.67 -9.32
C PRO A 334 18.26 10.39 -9.06
N ILE A 335 17.46 10.64 -10.07
CA ILE A 335 16.00 10.47 -10.04
C ILE A 335 15.60 9.63 -11.25
N ILE A 336 15.13 8.42 -11.01
CA ILE A 336 14.66 7.52 -12.06
C ILE A 336 13.14 7.68 -12.22
N ILE A 337 12.71 8.16 -13.38
CA ILE A 337 11.30 8.30 -13.73
C ILE A 337 10.90 7.13 -14.61
N ARG A 338 9.97 6.31 -14.13
CA ARG A 338 9.36 5.26 -14.92
C ARG A 338 8.31 5.88 -15.84
N THR A 339 8.40 5.61 -17.14
CA THR A 339 7.35 6.00 -18.08
C THR A 339 6.05 5.24 -17.76
N LEU A 340 4.94 5.68 -18.33
CA LEU A 340 3.60 5.25 -17.98
C LEU A 340 3.45 3.71 -17.98
N ASP A 341 2.96 3.17 -16.87
CA ASP A 341 2.65 1.75 -16.71
C ASP A 341 1.17 1.58 -16.32
N ILE A 342 0.30 1.85 -17.28
CA ILE A 342 -1.15 1.60 -17.20
C ILE A 342 -1.51 0.33 -17.96
N GLY A 343 -2.66 -0.24 -17.63
CA GLY A 343 -3.12 -1.56 -18.07
C GLY A 343 -3.25 -2.50 -16.88
N ALA A 344 -3.65 -3.72 -17.10
CA ALA A 344 -3.94 -4.71 -16.08
C ALA A 344 -4.96 -4.20 -15.04
N ASP A 345 -4.53 -4.00 -13.80
CA ASP A 345 -5.33 -3.48 -12.68
C ASP A 345 -5.52 -1.96 -12.68
N LYS A 346 -4.79 -1.23 -13.56
CA LYS A 346 -4.76 0.24 -13.61
C LYS A 346 -5.48 0.76 -14.85
N GLN A 347 -6.79 0.88 -14.79
CA GLN A 347 -7.61 1.39 -15.89
C GLN A 347 -7.84 2.90 -15.77
N LEU A 348 -7.93 3.57 -16.91
CA LEU A 348 -8.29 4.99 -17.01
C LEU A 348 -9.79 5.10 -17.25
N THR A 349 -10.48 5.95 -16.48
CA THR A 349 -11.94 6.15 -16.62
C THR A 349 -12.34 6.89 -17.88
N TYR A 350 -11.42 7.64 -18.47
CA TYR A 350 -11.63 8.49 -19.67
C TYR A 350 -11.02 7.91 -20.95
N PHE A 351 -10.40 6.74 -20.87
CA PHE A 351 -9.84 6.05 -22.04
C PHE A 351 -10.30 4.59 -22.04
N GLN A 352 -11.05 4.22 -23.07
CA GLN A 352 -11.58 2.88 -23.18
C GLN A 352 -10.48 1.92 -23.64
N MET A 353 -9.96 1.14 -22.71
CA MET A 353 -9.07 0.03 -23.01
C MET A 353 -9.90 -1.19 -23.43
N GLN A 354 -9.37 -2.00 -24.33
CA GLN A 354 -10.01 -3.26 -24.71
C GLN A 354 -10.05 -4.21 -23.51
N ASN A 355 -11.18 -4.92 -23.35
CA ASN A 355 -11.26 -5.96 -22.34
C ASN A 355 -10.42 -7.16 -22.77
N GLU A 356 -9.39 -7.45 -22.00
CA GLU A 356 -8.49 -8.57 -22.24
C GLU A 356 -8.78 -9.72 -21.29
N THR A 357 -8.64 -10.94 -21.79
CA THR A 357 -8.84 -12.16 -20.98
C THR A 357 -7.79 -12.27 -19.86
N ASN A 358 -6.56 -11.83 -20.15
CA ASN A 358 -5.43 -11.82 -19.21
C ASN A 358 -4.79 -10.44 -19.17
N PRO A 359 -5.37 -9.48 -18.42
CA PRO A 359 -4.93 -8.07 -18.45
C PRO A 359 -3.46 -7.86 -18.09
N PHE A 360 -2.90 -8.70 -17.20
CA PHE A 360 -1.48 -8.63 -16.82
C PHE A 360 -0.52 -9.05 -17.95
N LEU A 361 -1.00 -9.81 -18.94
CA LEU A 361 -0.23 -10.28 -20.10
C LEU A 361 -0.53 -9.47 -21.38
N GLY A 362 -1.44 -8.52 -21.30
CA GLY A 362 -1.96 -7.78 -22.44
C GLY A 362 -1.31 -6.43 -22.71
N LEU A 363 -2.13 -5.45 -23.13
CA LEU A 363 -1.74 -4.08 -23.47
C LEU A 363 -1.44 -3.27 -22.20
N ARG A 364 -0.17 -3.22 -21.83
CA ARG A 364 0.28 -2.64 -20.59
C ARG A 364 1.68 -2.01 -20.74
N GLY A 365 1.98 -0.96 -19.98
CA GLY A 365 3.30 -0.38 -19.86
C GLY A 365 3.84 0.12 -21.20
N ILE A 366 5.04 -0.32 -21.60
CA ILE A 366 5.64 0.11 -22.86
C ILE A 366 4.80 -0.24 -24.07
N ARG A 367 4.05 -1.35 -24.07
CA ARG A 367 3.19 -1.75 -25.19
C ARG A 367 2.12 -0.70 -25.45
N PHE A 368 1.45 -0.23 -24.38
CA PHE A 368 0.50 0.88 -24.44
C PHE A 368 1.17 2.15 -24.98
N SER A 369 2.35 2.47 -24.49
CA SER A 369 3.09 3.67 -24.87
C SER A 369 3.50 3.67 -26.35
N LEU A 370 3.93 2.53 -26.88
CA LEU A 370 4.31 2.39 -28.29
C LEU A 370 3.10 2.40 -29.23
N GLU A 371 1.95 1.95 -28.78
CA GLU A 371 0.69 2.05 -29.53
C GLU A 371 0.14 3.49 -29.53
N ASN A 372 0.38 4.24 -28.44
CA ASN A 372 -0.09 5.61 -28.25
C ASN A 372 1.08 6.62 -28.28
N LYS A 373 1.81 6.70 -29.40
CA LYS A 373 3.08 7.42 -29.53
C LYS A 373 3.02 8.90 -29.15
N GLU A 374 1.92 9.59 -29.41
CA GLU A 374 1.76 11.02 -29.06
C GLU A 374 1.63 11.23 -27.54
N ILE A 375 0.94 10.32 -26.84
CA ILE A 375 0.85 10.36 -25.38
C ILE A 375 2.23 10.09 -24.79
N PHE A 376 2.93 9.08 -25.30
CA PHE A 376 4.27 8.75 -24.87
C PHE A 376 5.28 9.86 -25.13
N LYS A 377 5.26 10.46 -26.34
CA LYS A 377 6.11 11.61 -26.69
C LYS A 377 5.86 12.81 -25.77
N THR A 378 4.59 13.11 -25.46
CA THR A 378 4.21 14.17 -24.52
C THR A 378 4.83 13.94 -23.14
N GLN A 379 4.82 12.70 -22.64
CA GLN A 379 5.47 12.36 -21.38
C GLN A 379 6.99 12.52 -21.44
N LEU A 380 7.62 12.00 -22.50
CA LEU A 380 9.08 12.10 -22.69
C LEU A 380 9.54 13.56 -22.78
N ARG A 381 8.79 14.43 -23.45
CA ARG A 381 9.09 15.88 -23.53
C ARG A 381 9.03 16.53 -22.14
N ALA A 382 8.02 16.21 -21.32
CA ALA A 382 7.92 16.71 -19.94
C ALA A 382 9.12 16.26 -19.07
N ILE A 383 9.53 14.99 -19.19
CA ILE A 383 10.68 14.43 -18.47
C ILE A 383 11.99 15.09 -18.95
N LEU A 384 12.18 15.25 -20.26
CA LEU A 384 13.35 15.92 -20.84
C LEU A 384 13.48 17.36 -20.35
N LYS A 385 12.41 18.15 -20.33
CA LYS A 385 12.44 19.52 -19.78
C LYS A 385 12.92 19.55 -18.33
N LEU A 386 12.48 18.59 -17.52
CA LEU A 386 12.90 18.49 -16.13
C LEU A 386 14.38 18.13 -15.99
N SER A 387 14.93 17.40 -16.96
CA SER A 387 16.36 17.01 -16.94
C SER A 387 17.33 18.18 -17.08
N ALA A 388 16.88 19.38 -17.49
CA ALA A 388 17.67 20.60 -17.42
C ALA A 388 17.91 21.09 -15.97
N GLU A 389 17.02 20.75 -15.07
CA GLU A 389 17.03 21.24 -13.69
C GLU A 389 17.49 20.18 -12.67
N LYS A 390 17.35 18.89 -12.97
CA LYS A 390 17.56 17.74 -12.08
C LYS A 390 18.29 16.61 -12.78
N ASN A 391 18.96 15.74 -12.01
CA ASN A 391 19.64 14.54 -12.52
C ASN A 391 18.62 13.43 -12.82
N ILE A 392 17.91 13.56 -13.93
CA ILE A 392 16.84 12.66 -14.34
C ILE A 392 17.38 11.51 -15.19
N LYS A 393 16.84 10.32 -14.96
CA LYS A 393 17.00 9.12 -15.79
C LYS A 393 15.64 8.60 -16.20
N ILE A 394 15.52 8.04 -17.38
CA ILE A 394 14.29 7.45 -17.90
C ILE A 394 14.34 5.94 -17.73
N MET A 395 13.21 5.34 -17.34
CA MET A 395 13.08 3.89 -17.22
C MET A 395 11.83 3.40 -17.92
N TYR A 396 11.99 2.47 -18.88
CA TYR A 396 10.86 1.87 -19.59
C TYR A 396 10.35 0.62 -18.86
N PRO A 397 9.03 0.52 -18.56
CA PRO A 397 8.41 -0.64 -17.91
C PRO A 397 8.07 -1.74 -18.92
N MET A 398 7.87 -2.96 -18.46
CA MET A 398 7.29 -4.09 -19.21
C MET A 398 7.99 -4.44 -20.53
N ILE A 399 9.28 -4.16 -20.62
CA ILE A 399 10.08 -4.51 -21.80
C ILE A 399 10.18 -6.02 -21.95
N THR A 400 9.94 -6.51 -23.17
CA THR A 400 10.05 -7.92 -23.56
C THR A 400 11.08 -8.18 -24.66
N SER A 401 11.36 -7.19 -25.50
CA SER A 401 12.26 -7.30 -26.63
C SER A 401 13.15 -6.06 -26.80
N ILE A 402 14.29 -6.25 -27.48
CA ILE A 402 15.21 -5.17 -27.85
C ILE A 402 14.55 -4.19 -28.83
N LEU A 403 13.66 -4.68 -29.68
CA LEU A 403 12.95 -3.84 -30.63
C LEU A 403 12.06 -2.79 -29.93
N GLU A 404 11.41 -3.16 -28.82
CA GLU A 404 10.64 -2.19 -28.02
C GLU A 404 11.55 -1.09 -27.45
N VAL A 405 12.75 -1.43 -26.98
CA VAL A 405 13.71 -0.44 -26.47
C VAL A 405 14.14 0.51 -27.59
N ARG A 406 14.45 -0.03 -28.76
CA ARG A 406 14.87 0.76 -29.93
C ARG A 406 13.75 1.66 -30.44
N GLU A 407 12.50 1.17 -30.48
CA GLU A 407 11.35 1.96 -30.87
C GLU A 407 11.07 3.09 -29.86
N ALA A 408 11.13 2.80 -28.54
CA ALA A 408 10.99 3.81 -27.51
C ALA A 408 12.09 4.89 -27.61
N ASN A 409 13.34 4.47 -27.84
CA ASN A 409 14.46 5.40 -28.05
C ASN A 409 14.30 6.25 -29.33
N SER A 410 13.67 5.72 -30.38
CA SER A 410 13.34 6.50 -31.58
C SER A 410 12.36 7.63 -31.26
N ILE A 411 11.31 7.35 -30.48
CA ILE A 411 10.34 8.37 -30.03
C ILE A 411 11.01 9.40 -29.10
N LEU A 412 11.91 8.95 -28.21
CA LEU A 412 12.71 9.84 -27.37
C LEU A 412 13.57 10.79 -28.21
N ASN A 413 14.20 10.30 -29.28
CA ASN A 413 15.01 11.12 -30.18
C ASN A 413 14.16 12.13 -30.97
N ILE A 414 12.93 11.78 -31.35
CA ILE A 414 11.98 12.75 -31.92
C ILE A 414 11.68 13.85 -30.90
N ALA A 415 11.36 13.49 -29.65
CA ALA A 415 11.09 14.46 -28.58
C ALA A 415 12.30 15.38 -28.32
N LYS A 416 13.52 14.84 -28.32
CA LYS A 416 14.78 15.63 -28.21
C LYS A 416 14.91 16.62 -29.38
N SER A 417 14.66 16.16 -30.60
CA SER A 417 14.75 17.00 -31.81
C SER A 417 13.73 18.13 -31.80
N GLU A 418 12.50 17.87 -31.39
CA GLU A 418 11.46 18.88 -31.23
C GLU A 418 11.85 19.94 -30.20
N LEU A 419 12.26 19.55 -28.99
CA LEU A 419 12.71 20.48 -27.95
C LEU A 419 13.90 21.31 -28.39
N LYS A 420 14.83 20.73 -29.13
CA LYS A 420 16.00 21.44 -29.68
C LYS A 420 15.57 22.49 -30.71
N SER A 421 14.61 22.18 -31.59
CA SER A 421 14.08 23.13 -32.56
C SER A 421 13.31 24.29 -31.89
N GLU A 422 12.70 24.03 -30.74
CA GLU A 422 11.98 25.01 -29.90
C GLU A 422 12.94 25.82 -28.99
N ASN A 423 14.23 25.53 -28.99
CA ASN A 423 15.24 26.12 -28.09
C ASN A 423 14.93 25.88 -26.60
N ILE A 424 14.32 24.75 -26.26
CA ILE A 424 14.00 24.37 -24.89
C ILE A 424 15.15 23.54 -24.32
N PRO A 425 15.74 23.93 -23.18
CA PRO A 425 16.89 23.23 -22.62
C PRO A 425 16.49 21.87 -22.02
N PHE A 426 17.36 20.86 -22.22
CA PHE A 426 17.27 19.53 -21.62
C PHE A 426 18.65 18.87 -21.58
N ASN A 427 18.80 17.74 -20.84
CA ASN A 427 20.03 16.95 -20.84
C ASN A 427 20.08 16.08 -22.10
N GLU A 428 20.95 16.40 -23.05
CA GLU A 428 21.13 15.63 -24.30
C GLU A 428 21.60 14.18 -24.01
N ASN A 429 22.37 13.97 -22.92
CA ASN A 429 22.95 12.69 -22.52
C ASN A 429 22.14 12.01 -21.39
N ILE A 430 20.82 12.17 -21.39
CA ILE A 430 19.95 11.53 -20.40
C ILE A 430 20.10 10.00 -20.45
N GLU A 431 20.40 9.38 -19.32
CA GLU A 431 20.50 7.92 -19.22
C GLU A 431 19.13 7.27 -19.36
N VAL A 432 19.08 6.16 -20.12
CA VAL A 432 17.88 5.38 -20.38
C VAL A 432 18.10 3.94 -19.94
N GLY A 433 17.27 3.46 -19.02
CA GLY A 433 17.29 2.09 -18.55
C GLY A 433 15.92 1.42 -18.71
N ILE A 434 15.84 0.18 -18.28
CA ILE A 434 14.61 -0.61 -18.31
C ILE A 434 14.28 -1.16 -16.93
N MET A 435 13.00 -1.33 -16.66
CA MET A 435 12.52 -2.14 -15.56
C MET A 435 12.57 -3.60 -15.98
N VAL A 436 13.37 -4.39 -15.25
CA VAL A 436 13.50 -5.83 -15.50
C VAL A 436 12.45 -6.54 -14.67
N GLU A 437 11.37 -6.87 -15.31
CA GLU A 437 10.20 -7.46 -14.68
C GLU A 437 9.57 -8.58 -15.55
N VAL A 438 10.07 -8.77 -16.77
CA VAL A 438 9.65 -9.86 -17.66
C VAL A 438 10.82 -10.84 -17.85
N PRO A 439 10.59 -12.16 -17.72
CA PRO A 439 11.65 -13.17 -17.80
C PRO A 439 12.45 -13.19 -19.10
N SER A 440 11.87 -12.74 -20.22
CA SER A 440 12.59 -12.65 -21.51
C SER A 440 13.83 -11.75 -21.42
N VAL A 441 13.76 -10.67 -20.64
CA VAL A 441 14.94 -9.79 -20.41
C VAL A 441 16.05 -10.52 -19.67
N ILE A 442 15.69 -11.37 -18.70
CA ILE A 442 16.67 -12.19 -17.96
C ILE A 442 17.38 -13.17 -18.93
N MET A 443 16.62 -13.84 -19.78
CA MET A 443 17.17 -14.79 -20.76
C MET A 443 18.11 -14.12 -21.78
N MET A 444 17.88 -12.84 -22.08
CA MET A 444 18.67 -12.04 -23.03
C MET A 444 19.48 -10.92 -22.36
N ALA A 445 19.82 -11.07 -21.08
CA ALA A 445 20.40 -10.02 -20.25
C ALA A 445 21.63 -9.35 -20.86
N GLU A 446 22.56 -10.11 -21.46
CA GLU A 446 23.74 -9.55 -22.10
C GLU A 446 23.42 -8.72 -23.35
N SER A 447 22.39 -9.11 -24.10
CA SER A 447 21.96 -8.35 -25.28
C SER A 447 21.33 -7.01 -24.87
N PHE A 448 20.49 -7.03 -23.82
CA PHE A 448 19.92 -5.80 -23.27
C PHE A 448 20.99 -4.89 -22.64
N ALA A 449 22.00 -5.47 -21.99
CA ALA A 449 23.09 -4.68 -21.41
C ALA A 449 23.87 -3.83 -22.42
N LYS A 450 23.79 -4.16 -23.71
CA LYS A 450 24.39 -3.35 -24.80
C LYS A 450 23.51 -2.18 -25.23
N GLU A 451 22.21 -2.25 -24.96
CA GLU A 451 21.20 -1.31 -25.46
C GLU A 451 20.76 -0.27 -24.41
N VAL A 452 21.04 -0.53 -23.11
CA VAL A 452 20.58 0.32 -22.02
C VAL A 452 21.71 0.80 -21.12
N ASP A 453 21.48 1.89 -20.39
CA ASP A 453 22.46 2.47 -19.47
C ASP A 453 22.41 1.82 -18.08
N PHE A 454 21.25 1.34 -17.65
CA PHE A 454 21.07 0.70 -16.35
C PHE A 454 19.88 -0.26 -16.34
N PHE A 455 19.85 -1.11 -15.31
CA PHE A 455 18.75 -2.01 -14.99
C PHE A 455 18.13 -1.66 -13.64
N SER A 456 16.82 -1.72 -13.53
CA SER A 456 16.10 -1.67 -12.25
C SER A 456 15.14 -2.86 -12.17
N ILE A 457 15.30 -3.70 -11.15
CA ILE A 457 14.51 -4.93 -11.03
C ILE A 457 13.17 -4.63 -10.38
N GLY A 458 12.08 -4.86 -11.11
CA GLY A 458 10.71 -4.83 -10.63
C GLY A 458 10.30 -6.20 -10.08
N THR A 459 10.69 -6.50 -8.84
CA THR A 459 10.55 -7.85 -8.28
C THR A 459 9.12 -8.34 -8.19
N ASN A 460 8.13 -7.45 -8.09
CA ASN A 460 6.74 -7.83 -7.98
C ASN A 460 6.25 -8.57 -9.24
N ASP A 461 6.38 -7.92 -10.38
CA ASP A 461 5.96 -8.49 -11.67
C ASP A 461 6.94 -9.59 -12.11
N LEU A 462 8.25 -9.45 -11.87
CA LEU A 462 9.23 -10.50 -12.16
C LEU A 462 8.90 -11.82 -11.46
N THR A 463 8.56 -11.76 -10.17
CA THR A 463 8.16 -12.95 -9.40
C THR A 463 6.87 -13.55 -9.95
N GLN A 464 5.87 -12.71 -10.25
CA GLN A 464 4.60 -13.13 -10.83
C GLN A 464 4.79 -13.89 -12.15
N TYR A 465 5.63 -13.37 -13.04
CA TYR A 465 5.84 -13.98 -14.37
C TYR A 465 6.79 -15.17 -14.34
N ILE A 466 7.79 -15.21 -13.47
CA ILE A 466 8.65 -16.41 -13.31
C ILE A 466 7.85 -17.58 -12.74
N LEU A 467 7.00 -17.32 -11.74
CA LEU A 467 6.22 -18.35 -11.06
C LEU A 467 4.86 -18.60 -11.72
N ALA A 468 4.48 -17.83 -12.76
CA ALA A 468 3.18 -17.88 -13.40
C ALA A 468 2.01 -17.82 -12.39
N THR A 469 2.14 -16.95 -11.37
CA THR A 469 1.22 -16.85 -10.24
C THR A 469 0.73 -15.44 -10.10
N ASP A 470 -0.58 -15.24 -10.13
CA ASP A 470 -1.18 -13.93 -9.86
C ASP A 470 -1.12 -13.62 -8.36
N ARG A 471 -0.38 -12.58 -7.99
CA ARG A 471 -0.21 -12.13 -6.60
C ARG A 471 -1.51 -11.63 -5.96
N LEU A 472 -2.52 -11.28 -6.76
CA LEU A 472 -3.82 -10.79 -6.30
C LEU A 472 -4.85 -11.93 -6.14
N SER A 473 -4.55 -13.13 -6.65
CA SER A 473 -5.44 -14.28 -6.57
C SER A 473 -5.42 -14.89 -5.17
N GLU A 474 -6.57 -14.99 -4.53
CA GLU A 474 -6.70 -15.61 -3.20
C GLU A 474 -6.38 -17.12 -3.21
N THR A 475 -6.53 -17.77 -4.36
CA THR A 475 -6.36 -19.23 -4.49
C THR A 475 -4.92 -19.68 -4.71
N VAL A 476 -4.08 -18.84 -5.31
CA VAL A 476 -2.70 -19.22 -5.69
C VAL A 476 -1.61 -18.28 -5.15
N ASN A 477 -1.98 -17.22 -4.42
CA ASN A 477 -1.00 -16.27 -3.87
C ASN A 477 0.00 -16.92 -2.89
N ASN A 478 -0.33 -18.05 -2.31
CA ASN A 478 0.57 -18.84 -1.48
C ASN A 478 1.78 -19.39 -2.24
N LEU A 479 1.70 -19.48 -3.57
CA LEU A 479 2.82 -19.88 -4.45
C LEU A 479 3.72 -18.69 -4.79
N TYR A 480 3.25 -17.45 -4.58
CA TYR A 480 4.00 -16.24 -4.86
C TYR A 480 5.02 -15.97 -3.75
N SER A 481 6.30 -16.06 -4.08
CA SER A 481 7.38 -15.71 -3.14
C SER A 481 8.59 -15.15 -3.86
N GLY A 482 9.03 -13.95 -3.48
CA GLY A 482 10.29 -13.37 -3.94
C GLY A 482 11.55 -14.12 -3.46
N TYR A 483 11.40 -15.00 -2.48
CA TYR A 483 12.47 -15.88 -1.98
C TYR A 483 12.56 -17.20 -2.75
N ASN A 484 11.70 -17.42 -3.73
CA ASN A 484 11.80 -18.61 -4.56
C ASN A 484 13.16 -18.68 -5.25
N PRO A 485 13.87 -19.83 -5.20
CA PRO A 485 15.20 -19.97 -5.79
C PRO A 485 15.25 -19.60 -7.28
N ALA A 486 14.17 -19.82 -8.04
CA ALA A 486 14.11 -19.43 -9.46
C ALA A 486 14.19 -17.91 -9.62
N VAL A 487 13.50 -17.15 -8.76
CA VAL A 487 13.53 -15.68 -8.77
C VAL A 487 14.92 -15.16 -8.42
N LEU A 488 15.52 -15.69 -7.36
CA LEU A 488 16.86 -15.26 -6.90
C LEU A 488 17.94 -15.61 -7.92
N ARG A 489 17.85 -16.76 -8.57
CA ARG A 489 18.76 -17.14 -9.68
C ARG A 489 18.60 -16.22 -10.88
N ALA A 490 17.37 -15.84 -11.23
CA ALA A 490 17.12 -14.90 -12.31
C ALA A 490 17.74 -13.53 -12.01
N ILE A 491 17.56 -13.02 -10.78
CA ILE A 491 18.17 -11.77 -10.31
C ILE A 491 19.71 -11.85 -10.41
N TYR A 492 20.30 -12.94 -9.95
CA TYR A 492 21.74 -13.12 -10.01
C TYR A 492 22.29 -13.29 -11.44
N HIS A 493 21.51 -13.93 -12.32
CA HIS A 493 21.86 -14.02 -13.75
C HIS A 493 21.96 -12.63 -14.39
N LEU A 494 20.96 -11.77 -14.13
CA LEU A 494 20.98 -10.38 -14.59
C LEU A 494 22.17 -9.61 -14.00
N LYS A 495 22.47 -9.79 -12.70
CA LYS A 495 23.61 -9.15 -12.04
C LYS A 495 24.92 -9.48 -12.73
N LYS A 496 25.15 -10.74 -13.10
CA LYS A 496 26.35 -11.17 -13.83
C LYS A 496 26.47 -10.46 -15.19
N ALA A 497 25.37 -10.35 -15.92
CA ALA A 497 25.36 -9.63 -17.19
C ALA A 497 25.61 -8.13 -17.01
N ALA A 498 24.99 -7.51 -15.99
CA ALA A 498 25.23 -6.11 -15.66
C ALA A 498 26.71 -5.84 -15.33
N ASP A 499 27.36 -6.69 -14.53
CA ASP A 499 28.77 -6.57 -14.19
C ASP A 499 29.67 -6.71 -15.41
N LYS A 500 29.42 -7.71 -16.26
CA LYS A 500 30.17 -7.95 -17.49
C LYS A 500 30.19 -6.74 -18.43
N TYR A 501 29.08 -5.99 -18.49
CA TYR A 501 28.93 -4.81 -19.34
C TYR A 501 29.05 -3.49 -18.57
N ASN A 502 29.47 -3.54 -17.31
CA ASN A 502 29.64 -2.37 -16.42
C ASN A 502 28.37 -1.51 -16.33
N LYS A 503 27.21 -2.16 -16.24
CA LYS A 503 25.91 -1.49 -16.09
C LYS A 503 25.50 -1.43 -14.63
N LYS A 504 24.90 -0.29 -14.23
CA LYS A 504 24.29 -0.15 -12.90
C LYS A 504 23.06 -1.05 -12.81
N ILE A 505 22.86 -1.65 -11.64
CA ILE A 505 21.70 -2.48 -11.33
C ILE A 505 21.15 -2.11 -9.97
N SER A 506 19.84 -1.90 -9.91
CA SER A 506 19.10 -1.60 -8.68
C SER A 506 17.88 -2.51 -8.54
N VAL A 507 17.30 -2.55 -7.34
CA VAL A 507 16.03 -3.24 -7.09
C VAL A 507 15.03 -2.21 -6.58
N CYS A 508 13.85 -2.13 -7.18
CA CYS A 508 12.79 -1.18 -6.82
C CYS A 508 11.44 -1.82 -6.48
N GLY A 509 11.34 -3.15 -6.54
CA GLY A 509 10.17 -3.88 -6.07
C GLY A 509 10.07 -3.94 -4.54
N GLU A 510 8.95 -4.43 -4.03
CA GLU A 510 8.69 -4.52 -2.58
C GLU A 510 9.72 -5.39 -1.84
N LEU A 511 10.30 -6.38 -2.52
CA LEU A 511 11.35 -7.23 -1.99
C LEU A 511 12.53 -6.42 -1.41
N ALA A 512 12.89 -5.27 -2.00
CA ALA A 512 13.95 -4.41 -1.51
C ALA A 512 13.67 -3.80 -0.11
N SER A 513 12.44 -3.86 0.37
CA SER A 513 12.02 -3.36 1.69
C SER A 513 12.11 -4.42 2.79
N GLU A 514 12.27 -5.69 2.44
CA GLU A 514 12.23 -6.81 3.36
C GLU A 514 13.63 -7.16 3.90
N SER A 515 13.77 -7.28 5.22
CA SER A 515 15.06 -7.52 5.88
C SER A 515 15.81 -8.74 5.33
N LYS A 516 15.14 -9.88 5.18
CA LYS A 516 15.74 -11.10 4.60
C LYS A 516 16.19 -10.87 3.17
N ALA A 517 15.39 -10.18 2.37
CA ALA A 517 15.70 -9.92 0.98
C ALA A 517 16.86 -8.93 0.80
N ILE A 518 16.98 -7.93 1.67
CA ILE A 518 18.17 -7.04 1.69
C ILE A 518 19.41 -7.88 1.84
N VAL A 519 19.46 -8.85 2.77
CA VAL A 519 20.61 -9.76 2.95
C VAL A 519 20.86 -10.57 1.68
N ALA A 520 19.83 -11.15 1.06
CA ALA A 520 19.96 -11.92 -0.18
C ALA A 520 20.51 -11.06 -1.34
N LEU A 521 19.97 -9.86 -1.55
CA LEU A 521 20.39 -8.95 -2.61
C LEU A 521 21.84 -8.48 -2.40
N LEU A 522 22.21 -8.13 -1.16
CA LEU A 522 23.56 -7.76 -0.81
C LEU A 522 24.55 -8.92 -1.01
N SER A 523 24.16 -10.17 -0.72
CA SER A 523 24.99 -11.35 -0.96
C SER A 523 25.31 -11.52 -2.44
N MET A 524 24.38 -11.14 -3.33
CA MET A 524 24.56 -11.16 -4.78
C MET A 524 25.33 -9.94 -5.32
N GLY A 525 25.72 -9.00 -4.45
CA GLY A 525 26.46 -7.79 -4.83
C GLY A 525 25.60 -6.65 -5.34
N ILE A 526 24.27 -6.67 -5.14
CA ILE A 526 23.37 -5.57 -5.49
C ILE A 526 23.33 -4.60 -4.32
N LYS A 527 23.84 -3.37 -4.53
CA LYS A 527 24.02 -2.35 -3.49
C LYS A 527 23.04 -1.17 -3.61
N ASP A 528 22.27 -1.10 -4.68
CA ASP A 528 21.31 -0.03 -4.95
C ASP A 528 19.91 -0.55 -4.70
N LEU A 529 19.30 -0.15 -3.57
CA LEU A 529 18.00 -0.62 -3.09
C LEU A 529 17.02 0.54 -3.03
N SER A 530 15.87 0.42 -3.68
CA SER A 530 14.84 1.44 -3.70
C SER A 530 13.56 0.95 -3.04
N MET A 531 13.05 1.71 -2.08
CA MET A 531 11.96 1.30 -1.22
C MET A 531 11.07 2.48 -0.79
N VAL A 532 9.95 2.18 -0.17
CA VAL A 532 9.08 3.20 0.42
C VAL A 532 9.74 3.88 1.63
N GLU A 533 9.37 5.12 1.91
CA GLU A 533 10.00 5.95 2.95
C GLU A 533 10.00 5.27 4.33
N THR A 534 8.90 4.60 4.68
CA THR A 534 8.74 3.90 5.97
C THR A 534 9.75 2.78 6.20
N SER A 535 10.29 2.17 5.13
CA SER A 535 11.25 1.06 5.22
C SER A 535 12.71 1.51 5.30
N ILE A 536 13.02 2.75 4.93
CA ILE A 536 14.41 3.25 4.85
C ILE A 536 15.15 3.14 6.19
N LEU A 537 14.50 3.52 7.29
CA LEU A 537 15.16 3.53 8.60
C LEU A 537 15.47 2.11 9.09
N HIS A 538 14.54 1.17 8.87
CA HIS A 538 14.74 -0.25 9.19
C HIS A 538 15.85 -0.87 8.33
N ALA A 539 15.83 -0.60 7.01
CA ALA A 539 16.88 -1.05 6.10
C ALA A 539 18.25 -0.51 6.50
N LYS A 540 18.33 0.78 6.84
CA LYS A 540 19.55 1.43 7.31
C LYS A 540 20.10 0.80 8.58
N PHE A 541 19.22 0.55 9.56
CA PHE A 541 19.59 -0.13 10.81
C PHE A 541 20.12 -1.53 10.54
N LEU A 542 19.40 -2.32 9.72
CA LEU A 542 19.84 -3.65 9.31
C LEU A 542 21.23 -3.61 8.68
N ILE A 543 21.42 -2.79 7.64
CA ILE A 543 22.68 -2.69 6.89
C ILE A 543 23.84 -2.35 7.82
N ARG A 544 23.65 -1.44 8.75
CA ARG A 544 24.69 -1.04 9.72
C ARG A 544 25.08 -2.16 10.69
N ASN A 545 24.24 -3.15 10.85
CA ASN A 545 24.50 -4.34 11.68
C ASN A 545 25.06 -5.53 10.89
N LEU A 546 25.11 -5.45 9.56
CA LEU A 546 25.64 -6.49 8.69
C LEU A 546 27.14 -6.33 8.42
N ASN A 547 27.83 -7.47 8.20
CA ASN A 547 29.17 -7.52 7.64
C ASN A 547 29.06 -7.97 6.17
N TYR A 548 29.45 -7.12 5.25
CA TYR A 548 29.27 -7.35 3.81
C TYR A 548 30.04 -8.59 3.32
N LYS A 549 31.28 -8.79 3.79
CA LYS A 549 32.08 -9.96 3.42
C LYS A 549 31.44 -11.27 3.87
N GLU A 550 30.91 -11.32 5.09
CA GLU A 550 30.22 -12.49 5.60
C GLU A 550 28.96 -12.82 4.79
N ILE A 551 28.19 -11.76 4.41
CA ILE A 551 26.98 -11.95 3.61
C ILE A 551 27.32 -12.45 2.21
N GLN A 552 28.40 -12.00 1.60
CA GLN A 552 28.81 -12.49 0.27
C GLN A 552 29.08 -13.99 0.26
N ASN A 553 29.54 -14.57 1.36
CA ASN A 553 29.84 -16.00 1.47
C ASN A 553 28.59 -16.90 1.42
N ILE A 554 27.39 -16.37 1.71
CA ILE A 554 26.16 -17.17 1.67
C ILE A 554 25.49 -17.21 0.30
N ARG A 555 25.95 -16.42 -0.66
CA ARG A 555 25.37 -16.33 -2.00
C ARG A 555 25.19 -17.70 -2.66
N ASP A 556 26.27 -18.47 -2.71
CA ASP A 556 26.25 -19.75 -3.43
C ASP A 556 25.32 -20.74 -2.72
N SER A 557 25.32 -20.77 -1.40
CA SER A 557 24.34 -21.57 -0.61
C SER A 557 22.90 -21.17 -0.90
N ILE A 558 22.59 -19.87 -1.03
CA ILE A 558 21.24 -19.41 -1.41
C ILE A 558 20.86 -19.87 -2.82
N LEU A 559 21.80 -19.77 -3.76
CA LEU A 559 21.56 -20.15 -5.14
C LEU A 559 21.46 -21.67 -5.36
N GLU A 560 22.00 -22.49 -4.46
CA GLU A 560 21.87 -23.95 -4.47
C GLU A 560 20.57 -24.44 -3.87
N CYS A 561 19.88 -23.65 -3.05
CA CYS A 561 18.58 -24.01 -2.46
C CYS A 561 17.57 -24.45 -3.51
N THR A 562 16.70 -25.37 -3.13
CA THR A 562 15.63 -25.93 -3.96
C THR A 562 14.24 -25.48 -3.53
N SER A 563 14.12 -24.92 -2.33
CA SER A 563 12.86 -24.43 -1.77
C SER A 563 12.98 -23.02 -1.19
N THR A 564 11.86 -22.33 -1.11
CA THR A 564 11.75 -21.01 -0.43
C THR A 564 12.12 -21.12 1.04
N GLU A 565 11.72 -22.21 1.71
CA GLU A 565 11.99 -22.44 3.13
C GLU A 565 13.50 -22.55 3.42
N GLU A 566 14.24 -23.29 2.58
CA GLU A 566 15.71 -23.39 2.70
C GLU A 566 16.37 -22.01 2.60
N VAL A 567 15.96 -21.18 1.63
CA VAL A 567 16.45 -19.82 1.48
C VAL A 567 16.17 -18.98 2.72
N GLU A 568 14.93 -19.01 3.19
CA GLU A 568 14.53 -18.22 4.36
C GLU A 568 15.28 -18.66 5.62
N ASN A 569 15.53 -19.95 5.80
CA ASN A 569 16.27 -20.48 6.96
C ASN A 569 17.74 -20.01 6.97
N ILE A 570 18.37 -19.89 5.78
CA ILE A 570 19.71 -19.30 5.68
C ILE A 570 19.65 -17.82 6.07
N LEU A 571 18.73 -17.05 5.50
CA LEU A 571 18.64 -15.60 5.67
C LEU A 571 18.25 -15.18 7.10
N LYS A 572 17.43 -15.99 7.78
CA LYS A 572 16.95 -15.73 9.14
C LYS A 572 18.10 -15.54 10.15
N LYS A 573 19.23 -16.19 9.92
CA LYS A 573 20.43 -16.09 10.77
C LYS A 573 21.06 -14.70 10.79
N TYR A 574 20.80 -13.87 9.76
CA TYR A 574 21.45 -12.57 9.56
C TYR A 574 20.54 -11.38 9.86
N ILE A 575 19.34 -11.60 10.36
CA ILE A 575 18.39 -10.52 10.68
C ILE A 575 18.03 -10.42 12.18
N ASN A 576 18.52 -11.36 12.99
CA ASN A 576 18.27 -11.37 14.43
C ASN A 576 19.31 -10.49 15.14
N PHE A 577 18.98 -9.20 15.32
CA PHE A 577 19.77 -8.20 16.06
C PHE A 577 18.95 -7.55 17.15
#